data_d9a495af79b5ec7803731f120b1abf66
#
_entry.id   d9a495af79b5ec7803731f120b1abf66
#
_cell.length_a   1.000
_cell.length_b   1.000
_cell.length_c   1.000
_cell.angle_alpha   90.00
_cell.angle_beta   90.00
_cell.angle_gamma   90.00
#
_symmetry.space_group_name_H-M   'P 1'
#
loop_
_entity.id
_entity.type
_entity.pdbx_description
1 polymer ?
#
loop_
_entity_poly.entity_id
_entity_poly.type
_entity_poly.pdbx_seq_one_letter_code
_entity_poly.pdbx_strand_id
1 'polypeptide(L)'
;MSPASPAVAHCPYLVVATMSDRETGEFPRTRMRRMRRDDFSRRLMRETTLSADNFIYPMFVIEGTKRREPVASMPGVERVTIDELVREAETLVELNIPALALFPVTPSEAKSLDGKEAWNPDGLAQRAVKAVKRAFPQLGVITDVALDPFTTHGQDGIIDESGYVLNDVTVEALVKQALSHADAGADVVAPSDMMDGRIGAIREALEVAGHTNTRLLAYSAKYASSFYGPFRDAVGSAANLGKGNKYTYQMDPANTNEALREVALDLQEGADMIMVKPGLPYLDIVRRVKDEFGAPTFVYQVSGEYAMLTAAIKNGWLDERAAILEALMSIRRAGADGILTYFAKDAARWLKS
;
A
#
# COMPACT_ATOMS: atom_id res chain seq x y z
N MET A 1 52.47 29.70 19.94
CA MET A 1 52.29 28.81 18.79
C MET A 1 50.96 28.09 18.93
N SER A 2 49.95 28.56 18.24
CA SER A 2 48.61 27.98 18.26
C SER A 2 48.46 27.01 17.07
N PRO A 3 47.89 25.82 17.21
CA PRO A 3 47.76 24.91 16.08
C PRO A 3 46.60 25.32 15.17
N ALA A 4 46.85 25.30 13.88
CA ALA A 4 45.89 25.61 12.83
C ALA A 4 44.78 24.55 12.75
N SER A 5 43.55 25.03 12.60
CA SER A 5 42.32 24.21 12.33
C SER A 5 42.41 23.61 10.93
N PRO A 6 41.99 22.35 10.73
CA PRO A 6 41.95 21.76 9.41
C PRO A 6 40.80 22.33 8.55
N ALA A 7 41.15 22.70 7.32
CA ALA A 7 40.22 23.18 6.31
C ALA A 7 39.18 22.09 5.97
N VAL A 8 37.89 22.44 6.07
CA VAL A 8 36.79 21.63 5.58
C VAL A 8 36.86 21.62 4.05
N ALA A 9 37.10 20.45 3.49
CA ALA A 9 37.05 20.24 2.04
C ALA A 9 35.61 20.48 1.53
N HIS A 10 35.43 21.48 0.68
CA HIS A 10 34.19 21.69 -0.07
C HIS A 10 34.01 20.51 -1.05
N CYS A 11 32.98 19.76 -0.83
CA CYS A 11 32.49 18.80 -1.80
C CYS A 11 31.92 19.59 -3.01
N PRO A 12 32.43 19.38 -4.24
CA PRO A 12 31.87 20.05 -5.39
C PRO A 12 30.47 19.47 -5.64
N TYR A 13 29.47 20.32 -5.61
CA TYR A 13 28.12 20.00 -6.01
C TYR A 13 28.14 19.32 -7.38
N LEU A 14 27.61 18.10 -7.45
CA LEU A 14 27.29 17.48 -8.72
C LEU A 14 26.22 18.39 -9.37
N VAL A 15 26.64 19.19 -10.34
CA VAL A 15 25.69 19.89 -11.21
C VAL A 15 25.02 18.80 -12.05
N VAL A 16 23.79 18.42 -11.67
CA VAL A 16 22.94 17.61 -12.54
C VAL A 16 22.66 18.49 -13.74
N ALA A 17 23.32 18.19 -14.87
CA ALA A 17 23.09 18.88 -16.12
C ALA A 17 21.60 18.85 -16.45
N THR A 18 20.97 20.00 -16.50
CA THR A 18 19.56 20.13 -16.89
C THR A 18 19.41 19.64 -18.33
N MET A 19 18.23 19.11 -18.69
CA MET A 19 18.01 18.60 -20.06
C MET A 19 18.22 19.65 -21.18
N SER A 20 18.32 20.93 -20.82
CA SER A 20 18.63 22.03 -21.75
C SER A 20 20.05 21.98 -22.33
N ASP A 21 20.99 21.25 -21.69
CA ASP A 21 22.38 21.14 -22.17
C ASP A 21 22.63 19.88 -23.03
N ARG A 22 21.60 19.05 -23.24
CA ARG A 22 21.68 17.92 -24.16
C ARG A 22 21.40 18.42 -25.57
N GLU A 23 22.38 18.33 -26.46
CA GLU A 23 22.16 18.55 -27.88
C GLU A 23 21.02 17.65 -28.38
N THR A 24 19.81 18.20 -28.52
CA THR A 24 18.69 17.53 -29.16
C THR A 24 18.97 17.58 -30.65
N GLY A 25 19.18 16.42 -31.28
CA GLY A 25 19.46 16.36 -32.71
C GLY A 25 18.34 17.02 -33.54
N GLU A 26 18.65 17.52 -34.70
CA GLU A 26 17.74 18.27 -35.61
C GLU A 26 17.07 17.39 -36.66
N PHE A 27 15.85 17.74 -37.02
CA PHE A 27 15.18 17.17 -38.22
C PHE A 27 15.95 17.60 -39.50
N PRO A 28 16.14 16.70 -40.50
CA PRO A 28 15.61 15.33 -40.60
C PRO A 28 16.50 14.24 -39.99
N ARG A 29 17.68 14.55 -39.45
CA ARG A 29 18.62 13.57 -38.87
C ARG A 29 17.98 12.87 -37.65
N THR A 30 17.34 13.61 -36.78
CA THR A 30 16.60 13.09 -35.62
C THR A 30 15.12 12.96 -35.97
N ARG A 31 14.61 11.75 -35.90
CA ARG A 31 13.18 11.41 -36.10
C ARG A 31 12.73 10.45 -35.01
N MET A 32 12.04 10.96 -33.99
CA MET A 32 11.52 10.15 -32.86
C MET A 32 10.55 9.05 -33.32
N ARG A 33 9.80 9.26 -34.39
CA ARG A 33 8.90 8.25 -34.98
C ARG A 33 9.63 7.03 -35.55
N ARG A 34 10.93 7.12 -35.85
CA ARG A 34 11.73 5.98 -36.34
C ARG A 34 11.73 4.82 -35.34
N MET A 35 11.88 5.10 -34.06
CA MET A 35 11.91 4.10 -32.99
C MET A 35 10.51 3.54 -32.66
N ARG A 36 9.43 4.21 -33.08
CA ARG A 36 8.05 3.79 -32.86
C ARG A 36 7.44 2.99 -34.02
N ARG A 37 8.10 2.94 -35.16
CA ARG A 37 7.56 2.37 -36.38
C ARG A 37 7.19 0.88 -36.26
N ASP A 38 8.12 0.08 -35.76
CA ASP A 38 8.03 -1.36 -35.73
C ASP A 38 7.91 -1.90 -34.31
N ASP A 39 7.25 -3.05 -34.13
CA ASP A 39 7.02 -3.62 -32.80
C ASP A 39 8.33 -3.98 -32.08
N PHE A 40 9.27 -4.64 -32.77
CA PHE A 40 10.55 -4.99 -32.17
C PHE A 40 11.30 -3.75 -31.64
N SER A 41 11.25 -2.64 -32.35
CA SER A 41 11.89 -1.39 -31.97
C SER A 41 11.24 -0.79 -30.71
N ARG A 42 9.89 -0.74 -30.67
CA ARG A 42 9.15 -0.28 -29.48
C ARG A 42 9.47 -1.16 -28.27
N ARG A 43 9.57 -2.49 -28.43
CA ARG A 43 9.91 -3.42 -27.35
C ARG A 43 11.33 -3.23 -26.83
N LEU A 44 12.31 -3.01 -27.73
CA LEU A 44 13.69 -2.76 -27.35
C LEU A 44 13.86 -1.43 -26.59
N MET A 45 13.06 -0.42 -26.91
CA MET A 45 13.16 0.92 -26.31
C MET A 45 12.26 1.08 -25.06
N ARG A 46 11.61 0.01 -24.62
CA ARG A 46 10.74 0.05 -23.46
C ARG A 46 11.57 0.24 -22.17
N GLU A 47 11.35 1.35 -21.47
CA GLU A 47 12.09 1.70 -20.25
C GLU A 47 11.52 1.02 -19.00
N THR A 48 10.22 0.67 -19.02
CA THR A 48 9.51 0.11 -17.86
C THR A 48 8.79 -1.17 -18.24
N THR A 49 8.86 -2.16 -17.37
CA THR A 49 8.18 -3.45 -17.52
C THR A 49 7.30 -3.74 -16.31
N LEU A 50 6.23 -4.52 -16.54
CA LEU A 50 5.41 -5.13 -15.49
C LEU A 50 5.67 -6.63 -15.47
N SER A 51 5.74 -7.19 -14.26
CA SER A 51 5.71 -8.64 -14.02
C SER A 51 4.78 -8.94 -12.84
N ALA A 52 4.46 -10.21 -12.63
CA ALA A 52 3.71 -10.65 -11.45
C ALA A 52 4.41 -10.25 -10.14
N ASP A 53 5.74 -10.15 -10.15
CA ASP A 53 6.55 -9.74 -8.98
C ASP A 53 6.28 -8.32 -8.50
N ASN A 54 5.63 -7.50 -9.34
CA ASN A 54 5.25 -6.14 -8.95
C ASN A 54 3.89 -6.08 -8.23
N PHE A 55 3.17 -7.19 -8.07
CA PHE A 55 1.81 -7.15 -7.56
C PHE A 55 1.69 -7.71 -6.14
N ILE A 56 0.83 -7.06 -5.36
CA ILE A 56 0.35 -7.52 -4.07
C ILE A 56 -1.18 -7.60 -4.16
N TYR A 57 -1.77 -8.73 -3.77
CA TYR A 57 -3.22 -8.91 -3.85
C TYR A 57 -3.90 -8.63 -2.52
N PRO A 58 -4.79 -7.60 -2.42
CA PRO A 58 -5.54 -7.31 -1.21
C PRO A 58 -6.72 -8.27 -1.04
N MET A 59 -6.92 -8.78 0.19
CA MET A 59 -7.96 -9.74 0.50
C MET A 59 -8.74 -9.35 1.76
N PHE A 60 -10.06 -9.44 1.67
CA PHE A 60 -10.97 -9.25 2.80
C PHE A 60 -11.31 -10.59 3.44
N VAL A 61 -11.11 -10.70 4.75
CA VAL A 61 -11.32 -11.96 5.49
C VAL A 61 -12.49 -11.79 6.45
N ILE A 62 -13.40 -12.78 6.45
CA ILE A 62 -14.59 -12.84 7.32
C ILE A 62 -14.58 -14.10 8.18
N GLU A 63 -15.35 -14.06 9.25
CA GLU A 63 -15.61 -15.24 10.09
C GLU A 63 -16.46 -16.28 9.38
N GLY A 64 -16.37 -17.53 9.82
CA GLY A 64 -17.14 -18.66 9.31
C GLY A 64 -16.32 -19.69 8.54
N THR A 65 -16.99 -20.48 7.73
CA THR A 65 -16.40 -21.57 6.94
C THR A 65 -17.11 -21.68 5.59
N LYS A 66 -16.37 -21.91 4.52
CA LYS A 66 -16.87 -22.12 3.15
C LYS A 66 -17.83 -21.00 2.68
N ARG A 67 -17.49 -19.75 2.97
CA ARG A 67 -18.27 -18.59 2.56
C ARG A 67 -17.45 -17.64 1.71
N ARG A 68 -18.13 -17.12 0.68
CA ARG A 68 -17.68 -16.02 -0.18
C ARG A 68 -18.82 -15.02 -0.28
N GLU A 69 -18.54 -13.77 0.00
CA GLU A 69 -19.54 -12.69 -0.04
C GLU A 69 -19.07 -11.62 -1.02
N PRO A 70 -19.81 -11.35 -2.11
CA PRO A 70 -19.42 -10.31 -3.05
C PRO A 70 -19.49 -8.93 -2.41
N VAL A 71 -18.55 -8.06 -2.75
CA VAL A 71 -18.56 -6.64 -2.40
C VAL A 71 -19.31 -5.89 -3.49
N ALA A 72 -20.52 -5.40 -3.19
CA ALA A 72 -21.42 -4.81 -4.19
C ALA A 72 -20.79 -3.62 -4.93
N SER A 73 -20.02 -2.79 -4.23
CA SER A 73 -19.33 -1.61 -4.78
C SER A 73 -18.02 -1.95 -5.52
N MET A 74 -17.59 -3.23 -5.48
CA MET A 74 -16.36 -3.71 -6.13
C MET A 74 -16.62 -5.02 -6.88
N PRO A 75 -17.27 -4.98 -8.04
CA PRO A 75 -17.64 -6.20 -8.79
C PRO A 75 -16.43 -7.09 -9.08
N GLY A 76 -16.52 -8.38 -8.70
CA GLY A 76 -15.42 -9.36 -8.83
C GLY A 76 -14.54 -9.49 -7.59
N VAL A 77 -14.70 -8.61 -6.60
CA VAL A 77 -14.02 -8.71 -5.29
C VAL A 77 -14.97 -9.32 -4.27
N GLU A 78 -14.44 -10.21 -3.44
CA GLU A 78 -15.20 -10.95 -2.42
C GLU A 78 -14.55 -10.83 -1.05
N ARG A 79 -15.36 -10.91 -0.01
CA ARG A 79 -14.92 -11.24 1.35
C ARG A 79 -14.93 -12.77 1.48
N VAL A 80 -13.90 -13.34 2.04
CA VAL A 80 -13.74 -14.80 2.09
C VAL A 80 -13.43 -15.30 3.50
N THR A 81 -13.90 -16.49 3.85
CA THR A 81 -13.51 -17.17 5.10
C THR A 81 -12.08 -17.69 5.01
N ILE A 82 -11.45 -18.04 6.14
CA ILE A 82 -10.03 -18.44 6.18
C ILE A 82 -9.74 -19.65 5.29
N ASP A 83 -10.63 -20.64 5.21
CA ASP A 83 -10.46 -21.79 4.33
C ASP A 83 -10.50 -21.42 2.83
N GLU A 84 -11.33 -20.44 2.45
CA GLU A 84 -11.35 -19.88 1.10
C GLU A 84 -10.17 -18.96 0.83
N LEU A 85 -9.68 -18.21 1.83
CA LEU A 85 -8.44 -17.43 1.75
C LEU A 85 -7.24 -18.33 1.39
N VAL A 86 -7.13 -19.50 2.01
CA VAL A 86 -6.05 -20.46 1.70
C VAL A 86 -6.13 -20.94 0.25
N ARG A 87 -7.33 -21.16 -0.31
CA ARG A 87 -7.50 -21.49 -1.75
C ARG A 87 -7.09 -20.33 -2.66
N GLU A 88 -7.44 -19.10 -2.29
CA GLU A 88 -6.99 -17.92 -3.04
C GLU A 88 -5.46 -17.77 -2.99
N ALA A 89 -4.85 -18.05 -1.84
CA ALA A 89 -3.40 -18.03 -1.68
C ALA A 89 -2.70 -19.04 -2.62
N GLU A 90 -3.28 -20.23 -2.83
CA GLU A 90 -2.81 -21.21 -3.83
C GLU A 90 -2.79 -20.57 -5.23
N THR A 91 -3.88 -19.92 -5.63
CA THR A 91 -3.97 -19.20 -6.92
C THR A 91 -2.89 -18.12 -7.06
N LEU A 92 -2.57 -17.39 -5.98
CA LEU A 92 -1.51 -16.36 -6.02
C LEU A 92 -0.13 -17.00 -6.26
N VAL A 93 0.16 -18.11 -5.60
CA VAL A 93 1.41 -18.88 -5.79
C VAL A 93 1.52 -19.39 -7.23
N GLU A 94 0.45 -19.96 -7.80
CA GLU A 94 0.41 -20.42 -9.19
C GLU A 94 0.64 -19.28 -10.20
N LEU A 95 0.16 -18.08 -9.88
CA LEU A 95 0.33 -16.87 -10.69
C LEU A 95 1.68 -16.18 -10.48
N ASN A 96 2.53 -16.67 -9.57
CA ASN A 96 3.78 -16.05 -9.12
C ASN A 96 3.58 -14.64 -8.55
N ILE A 97 2.46 -14.36 -7.89
CA ILE A 97 2.24 -13.13 -7.14
C ILE A 97 2.92 -13.31 -5.78
N PRO A 98 3.90 -12.45 -5.42
CA PRO A 98 4.78 -12.72 -4.29
C PRO A 98 4.13 -12.54 -2.92
N ALA A 99 3.07 -11.73 -2.82
CA ALA A 99 2.47 -11.40 -1.54
C ALA A 99 0.97 -11.11 -1.62
N LEU A 100 0.28 -11.30 -0.50
CA LEU A 100 -1.07 -10.82 -0.26
C LEU A 100 -1.10 -9.82 0.91
N ALA A 101 -2.10 -8.93 0.89
CA ALA A 101 -2.38 -8.02 2.00
C ALA A 101 -3.74 -8.36 2.64
N LEU A 102 -3.77 -8.55 3.97
CA LEU A 102 -4.95 -8.97 4.70
C LEU A 102 -5.69 -7.80 5.33
N PHE A 103 -7.01 -7.76 5.09
CA PHE A 103 -7.94 -6.81 5.69
C PHE A 103 -9.09 -7.57 6.38
N PRO A 104 -9.06 -7.68 7.72
CA PRO A 104 -10.10 -8.37 8.46
C PRO A 104 -11.40 -7.56 8.47
N VAL A 105 -12.52 -8.25 8.33
CA VAL A 105 -13.88 -7.71 8.52
C VAL A 105 -14.37 -8.17 9.89
N THR A 106 -14.10 -7.38 10.90
CA THR A 106 -14.41 -7.72 12.28
C THR A 106 -15.93 -7.68 12.51
N PRO A 107 -16.52 -8.74 13.08
CA PRO A 107 -17.94 -8.73 13.47
C PRO A 107 -18.27 -7.59 14.43
N SER A 108 -19.47 -7.02 14.33
CA SER A 108 -19.86 -5.84 15.11
C SER A 108 -19.79 -6.08 16.63
N GLU A 109 -20.07 -7.30 17.08
CA GLU A 109 -20.02 -7.71 18.49
C GLU A 109 -18.60 -7.80 19.06
N ALA A 110 -17.59 -7.93 18.20
CA ALA A 110 -16.17 -7.95 18.60
C ALA A 110 -15.54 -6.55 18.59
N LYS A 111 -16.23 -5.55 18.04
CA LYS A 111 -15.73 -4.16 18.03
C LYS A 111 -15.89 -3.51 19.39
N SER A 112 -14.97 -2.59 19.72
CA SER A 112 -14.96 -1.83 20.96
C SER A 112 -14.53 -0.38 20.72
N LEU A 113 -14.62 0.49 21.73
CA LEU A 113 -14.14 1.86 21.63
C LEU A 113 -12.62 1.95 21.50
N ASP A 114 -11.91 1.02 22.14
CA ASP A 114 -10.45 0.93 22.17
C ASP A 114 -9.87 0.03 21.07
N GLY A 115 -10.72 -0.69 20.31
CA GLY A 115 -10.28 -1.56 19.22
C GLY A 115 -9.50 -2.79 19.68
N LYS A 116 -9.69 -3.28 20.92
CA LYS A 116 -8.89 -4.35 21.53
C LYS A 116 -8.83 -5.67 20.76
N GLU A 117 -9.80 -5.95 19.89
CA GLU A 117 -9.78 -7.13 19.04
C GLU A 117 -8.59 -7.10 18.03
N ALA A 118 -8.00 -5.93 17.76
CA ALA A 118 -6.87 -5.77 16.85
C ALA A 118 -5.61 -6.55 17.30
N TRP A 119 -5.42 -6.74 18.60
CA TRP A 119 -4.29 -7.49 19.16
C TRP A 119 -4.71 -8.78 19.88
N ASN A 120 -5.91 -9.27 19.63
CA ASN A 120 -6.34 -10.57 20.10
C ASN A 120 -5.49 -11.68 19.43
N PRO A 121 -4.72 -12.51 20.19
CA PRO A 121 -3.85 -13.53 19.61
C PRO A 121 -4.63 -14.63 18.84
N ASP A 122 -5.92 -14.77 19.11
CA ASP A 122 -6.84 -15.67 18.45
C ASP A 122 -7.83 -14.92 17.53
N GLY A 123 -7.57 -13.65 17.26
CA GLY A 123 -8.34 -12.80 16.37
C GLY A 123 -8.36 -13.29 14.92
N LEU A 124 -9.30 -12.77 14.14
CA LEU A 124 -9.47 -13.17 12.74
C LEU A 124 -8.22 -12.95 11.90
N ALA A 125 -7.54 -11.80 12.05
CA ALA A 125 -6.31 -11.48 11.34
C ALA A 125 -5.19 -12.47 11.68
N GLN A 126 -4.95 -12.72 12.97
CA GLN A 126 -3.90 -13.61 13.46
C GLN A 126 -4.13 -15.05 13.01
N ARG A 127 -5.36 -15.55 13.06
CA ARG A 127 -5.73 -16.89 12.57
C ARG A 127 -5.55 -17.00 11.05
N ALA A 128 -5.90 -15.96 10.30
CA ALA A 128 -5.71 -15.91 8.85
C ALA A 128 -4.22 -15.96 8.47
N VAL A 129 -3.37 -15.17 9.13
CA VAL A 129 -1.90 -15.21 8.96
C VAL A 129 -1.37 -16.61 9.22
N LYS A 130 -1.67 -17.20 10.38
CA LYS A 130 -1.25 -18.56 10.75
C LYS A 130 -1.67 -19.60 9.72
N ALA A 131 -2.89 -19.52 9.18
CA ALA A 131 -3.40 -20.46 8.19
C ALA A 131 -2.67 -20.35 6.85
N VAL A 132 -2.47 -19.14 6.33
CA VAL A 132 -1.74 -18.89 5.07
C VAL A 132 -0.28 -19.33 5.19
N LYS A 133 0.42 -18.91 6.25
CA LYS A 133 1.84 -19.25 6.47
C LYS A 133 2.06 -20.75 6.66
N ARG A 134 1.10 -21.48 7.24
CA ARG A 134 1.16 -22.95 7.36
C ARG A 134 1.04 -23.61 6.01
N ALA A 135 0.14 -23.13 5.13
CA ALA A 135 -0.12 -23.73 3.81
C ALA A 135 0.95 -23.32 2.77
N PHE A 136 1.37 -22.06 2.79
CA PHE A 136 2.27 -21.46 1.80
C PHE A 136 3.34 -20.59 2.50
N PRO A 137 4.37 -21.22 3.13
CA PRO A 137 5.41 -20.48 3.87
C PRO A 137 6.16 -19.44 3.03
N GLN A 138 6.26 -19.66 1.71
CA GLN A 138 6.94 -18.79 0.75
C GLN A 138 6.12 -17.56 0.33
N LEU A 139 4.79 -17.57 0.50
CA LEU A 139 3.94 -16.43 0.15
C LEU A 139 4.06 -15.36 1.22
N GLY A 140 4.41 -14.14 0.82
CA GLY A 140 4.48 -12.99 1.70
C GLY A 140 3.10 -12.60 2.22
N VAL A 141 2.99 -12.41 3.53
CA VAL A 141 1.75 -11.96 4.19
C VAL A 141 1.99 -10.58 4.78
N ILE A 142 1.27 -9.60 4.26
CA ILE A 142 1.26 -8.21 4.73
C ILE A 142 -0.01 -8.00 5.55
N THR A 143 0.10 -7.47 6.76
CA THR A 143 -1.06 -7.15 7.60
C THR A 143 -1.21 -5.65 7.77
N ASP A 144 -2.42 -5.15 7.61
CA ASP A 144 -2.77 -3.77 7.90
C ASP A 144 -2.74 -3.52 9.41
N VAL A 145 -2.11 -2.42 9.84
CA VAL A 145 -2.05 -1.99 11.24
C VAL A 145 -2.76 -0.66 11.34
N ALA A 146 -4.01 -0.71 11.79
CA ALA A 146 -4.91 0.41 12.04
C ALA A 146 -6.12 -0.09 12.82
N LEU A 147 -6.82 0.78 13.53
CA LEU A 147 -7.90 0.36 14.42
C LEU A 147 -9.31 0.46 13.82
N ASP A 148 -9.50 1.05 12.64
CA ASP A 148 -10.82 1.27 12.05
C ASP A 148 -11.64 -0.02 11.80
N PRO A 149 -11.05 -1.20 11.49
CA PRO A 149 -11.80 -2.43 11.41
C PRO A 149 -12.33 -2.93 12.77
N PHE A 150 -11.73 -2.48 13.86
CA PHE A 150 -11.93 -2.98 15.23
C PHE A 150 -12.67 -2.00 16.14
N THR A 151 -12.79 -0.73 15.75
CA THR A 151 -13.47 0.31 16.53
C THR A 151 -14.95 0.42 16.17
N THR A 152 -15.78 0.73 17.18
CA THR A 152 -17.22 0.96 16.98
C THR A 152 -17.53 2.28 16.27
N HIS A 153 -16.59 3.22 16.26
CA HIS A 153 -16.71 4.54 15.63
C HIS A 153 -16.01 4.63 14.25
N GLY A 154 -15.26 3.60 13.83
CA GLY A 154 -14.65 3.51 12.50
C GLY A 154 -13.48 4.47 12.23
N GLN A 155 -12.91 5.10 13.25
CA GLN A 155 -11.66 5.86 13.16
C GLN A 155 -10.45 4.92 13.26
N ASP A 156 -9.30 5.33 12.66
CA ASP A 156 -8.08 4.51 12.64
C ASP A 156 -7.36 4.46 14.00
N GLY A 157 -7.81 5.26 14.98
CA GLY A 157 -7.25 5.34 16.33
C GLY A 157 -8.29 5.52 17.42
N ILE A 158 -7.84 5.65 18.65
CA ILE A 158 -8.66 5.86 19.84
C ILE A 158 -9.11 7.33 19.89
N ILE A 159 -10.38 7.57 20.19
CA ILE A 159 -10.97 8.90 20.18
C ILE A 159 -11.24 9.41 21.60
N ASP A 160 -11.23 10.72 21.77
CA ASP A 160 -11.76 11.40 22.95
C ASP A 160 -13.28 11.59 22.88
N GLU A 161 -13.85 12.29 23.88
CA GLU A 161 -15.29 12.58 23.97
C GLU A 161 -15.79 13.48 22.82
N SER A 162 -14.89 14.25 22.18
CA SER A 162 -15.21 15.09 21.02
C SER A 162 -15.19 14.34 19.69
N GLY A 163 -14.68 13.09 19.68
CA GLY A 163 -14.45 12.29 18.49
C GLY A 163 -13.10 12.56 17.81
N TYR A 164 -12.21 13.33 18.44
CA TYR A 164 -10.85 13.58 17.95
C TYR A 164 -9.96 12.36 18.24
N VAL A 165 -9.17 11.92 17.25
CA VAL A 165 -8.24 10.81 17.40
C VAL A 165 -7.02 11.24 18.19
N LEU A 166 -6.77 10.53 19.30
CA LEU A 166 -5.64 10.76 20.20
C LEU A 166 -4.41 10.01 19.70
N ASN A 167 -3.32 10.73 19.43
CA ASN A 167 -2.10 10.16 18.85
C ASN A 167 -1.44 9.12 19.76
N ASP A 168 -0.95 9.51 20.94
CA ASP A 168 -0.03 8.71 21.74
C ASP A 168 -0.65 7.40 22.23
N VAL A 169 -1.87 7.46 22.75
CA VAL A 169 -2.61 6.26 23.19
C VAL A 169 -2.95 5.33 22.01
N THR A 170 -3.13 5.88 20.82
CA THR A 170 -3.31 5.09 19.61
C THR A 170 -2.02 4.37 19.23
N VAL A 171 -0.88 5.04 19.26
CA VAL A 171 0.44 4.43 18.99
C VAL A 171 0.70 3.23 19.92
N GLU A 172 0.37 3.33 21.22
CA GLU A 172 0.47 2.19 22.14
C GLU A 172 -0.38 0.98 21.72
N ALA A 173 -1.59 1.22 21.20
CA ALA A 173 -2.47 0.16 20.69
C ALA A 173 -1.94 -0.45 19.39
N LEU A 174 -1.41 0.38 18.47
CA LEU A 174 -0.81 -0.06 17.22
C LEU A 174 0.44 -0.91 17.43
N VAL A 175 1.26 -0.60 18.43
CA VAL A 175 2.40 -1.43 18.82
C VAL A 175 1.94 -2.83 19.25
N LYS A 176 0.88 -2.93 20.07
CA LYS A 176 0.31 -4.22 20.48
C LYS A 176 -0.23 -5.00 19.27
N GLN A 177 -0.91 -4.32 18.34
CA GLN A 177 -1.42 -4.93 17.12
C GLN A 177 -0.28 -5.46 16.25
N ALA A 178 0.76 -4.65 15.99
CA ALA A 178 1.90 -5.05 15.17
C ALA A 178 2.64 -6.26 15.76
N LEU A 179 2.89 -6.28 17.08
CA LEU A 179 3.49 -7.43 17.77
C LEU A 179 2.63 -8.68 17.64
N SER A 180 1.32 -8.57 17.86
CA SER A 180 0.39 -9.70 17.72
C SER A 180 0.37 -10.29 16.29
N HIS A 181 0.48 -9.42 15.27
CA HIS A 181 0.58 -9.86 13.87
C HIS A 181 1.93 -10.54 13.58
N ALA A 182 3.03 -10.00 14.10
CA ALA A 182 4.36 -10.60 13.97
C ALA A 182 4.43 -11.97 14.66
N ASP A 183 3.87 -12.11 15.88
CA ASP A 183 3.73 -13.37 16.60
C ASP A 183 2.91 -14.42 15.81
N ALA A 184 1.93 -13.96 15.06
CA ALA A 184 1.15 -14.83 14.18
C ALA A 184 1.92 -15.29 12.92
N GLY A 185 3.05 -14.66 12.61
CA GLY A 185 3.93 -14.98 11.49
C GLY A 185 3.77 -14.06 10.27
N ALA A 186 3.24 -12.84 10.44
CA ALA A 186 3.23 -11.86 9.36
C ALA A 186 4.65 -11.50 8.92
N ASP A 187 4.89 -11.48 7.62
CA ASP A 187 6.20 -11.11 7.04
C ASP A 187 6.41 -9.59 7.02
N VAL A 188 5.31 -8.86 6.92
CA VAL A 188 5.29 -7.40 6.87
C VAL A 188 4.12 -6.88 7.71
N VAL A 189 4.36 -5.94 8.58
CA VAL A 189 3.33 -5.13 9.22
C VAL A 189 3.27 -3.76 8.53
N ALA A 190 2.05 -3.29 8.21
CA ALA A 190 1.85 -2.11 7.39
C ALA A 190 0.98 -1.06 8.09
N PRO A 191 1.57 -0.19 8.92
CA PRO A 191 0.85 0.87 9.61
C PRO A 191 0.20 1.85 8.65
N SER A 192 -1.14 1.91 8.68
CA SER A 192 -1.94 2.73 7.77
C SER A 192 -2.78 3.80 8.48
N ASP A 193 -2.55 3.98 9.75
CA ASP A 193 -3.27 4.85 10.68
C ASP A 193 -2.91 6.34 10.55
N MET A 194 -1.68 6.68 10.17
CA MET A 194 -1.14 8.04 10.05
C MET A 194 -0.89 8.77 11.39
N MET A 195 -0.65 8.03 12.49
CA MET A 195 -0.24 8.66 13.75
C MET A 195 1.25 9.02 13.74
N ASP A 196 1.61 10.12 14.40
CA ASP A 196 2.99 10.58 14.50
C ASP A 196 3.83 9.63 15.37
N GLY A 197 5.05 9.27 14.93
CA GLY A 197 5.99 8.46 15.69
C GLY A 197 5.68 6.96 15.75
N ARG A 198 4.61 6.50 15.07
CA ARG A 198 4.18 5.09 15.11
C ARG A 198 5.18 4.11 14.52
N ILE A 199 5.90 4.53 13.48
CA ILE A 199 6.87 3.64 12.82
C ILE A 199 8.04 3.34 13.75
N GLY A 200 8.59 4.36 14.40
CA GLY A 200 9.67 4.21 15.37
C GLY A 200 9.26 3.34 16.57
N ALA A 201 8.09 3.60 17.12
CA ALA A 201 7.58 2.83 18.26
C ALA A 201 7.35 1.35 17.91
N ILE A 202 6.78 1.06 16.75
CA ILE A 202 6.56 -0.33 16.27
C ILE A 202 7.91 -0.99 15.97
N ARG A 203 8.86 -0.30 15.30
CA ARG A 203 10.19 -0.85 15.00
C ARG A 203 10.93 -1.25 16.27
N GLU A 204 10.99 -0.34 17.23
CA GLU A 204 11.64 -0.62 18.53
C GLU A 204 11.01 -1.83 19.23
N ALA A 205 9.68 -1.90 19.27
CA ALA A 205 8.98 -3.00 19.91
C ALA A 205 9.24 -4.35 19.22
N LEU A 206 9.26 -4.38 17.87
CA LEU A 206 9.59 -5.58 17.10
C LEU A 206 11.04 -6.05 17.38
N GLU A 207 12.01 -5.14 17.45
CA GLU A 207 13.40 -5.47 17.78
C GLU A 207 13.52 -6.06 19.19
N VAL A 208 12.90 -5.41 20.18
CA VAL A 208 12.90 -5.89 21.58
C VAL A 208 12.25 -7.26 21.72
N ALA A 209 11.18 -7.52 20.96
CA ALA A 209 10.48 -8.82 20.94
C ALA A 209 11.21 -9.90 20.12
N GLY A 210 12.29 -9.57 19.43
CA GLY A 210 13.07 -10.51 18.60
C GLY A 210 12.51 -10.73 17.19
N HIS A 211 11.53 -9.94 16.75
CA HIS A 211 10.96 -9.98 15.38
C HIS A 211 11.82 -9.15 14.40
N THR A 212 13.13 -9.33 14.43
CA THR A 212 14.12 -8.56 13.65
C THR A 212 13.96 -8.68 12.13
N ASN A 213 13.27 -9.71 11.65
CA ASN A 213 13.02 -9.96 10.23
C ASN A 213 11.63 -9.50 9.76
N THR A 214 10.77 -9.03 10.65
CA THR A 214 9.45 -8.47 10.28
C THR A 214 9.65 -7.06 9.70
N ARG A 215 9.23 -6.87 8.45
CA ARG A 215 9.41 -5.61 7.73
C ARG A 215 8.30 -4.63 8.09
N LEU A 216 8.62 -3.34 7.99
CA LEU A 216 7.68 -2.23 8.12
C LEU A 216 7.39 -1.62 6.75
N LEU A 217 6.15 -1.70 6.30
CA LEU A 217 5.64 -0.98 5.13
C LEU A 217 4.79 0.21 5.62
N ALA A 218 5.38 1.38 5.72
CA ALA A 218 4.72 2.55 6.22
C ALA A 218 3.79 3.18 5.16
N TYR A 219 2.53 3.42 5.50
CA TYR A 219 1.64 4.26 4.68
C TYR A 219 1.99 5.73 4.90
N SER A 220 3.18 6.13 4.47
CA SER A 220 3.74 7.45 4.74
C SER A 220 3.00 8.58 4.03
N ALA A 221 2.49 8.31 2.82
CA ALA A 221 1.77 9.30 2.01
C ALA A 221 0.33 8.84 1.76
N LYS A 222 -0.49 8.83 2.82
CA LYS A 222 -1.91 8.48 2.77
C LYS A 222 -2.78 9.73 2.85
N TYR A 223 -3.53 9.98 1.80
CA TYR A 223 -4.38 11.16 1.65
C TYR A 223 -5.83 10.90 2.08
N ALA A 224 -6.49 11.93 2.60
CA ALA A 224 -7.93 11.94 2.85
C ALA A 224 -8.70 11.97 1.53
N SER A 225 -8.96 10.79 0.97
CA SER A 225 -9.42 10.64 -0.40
C SER A 225 -10.88 10.19 -0.51
N SER A 226 -11.59 10.72 -1.52
CA SER A 226 -12.92 10.27 -1.92
C SER A 226 -12.89 8.87 -2.55
N PHE A 227 -11.73 8.38 -3.00
CA PHE A 227 -11.58 7.07 -3.64
C PHE A 227 -11.62 5.88 -2.65
N TYR A 228 -11.80 6.12 -1.35
CA TYR A 228 -11.93 5.03 -0.35
C TYR A 228 -13.37 4.52 -0.15
N GLY A 229 -14.36 5.11 -0.81
CA GLY A 229 -15.77 4.74 -0.62
C GLY A 229 -16.03 3.23 -0.69
N PRO A 230 -15.65 2.53 -1.78
CA PRO A 230 -15.90 1.09 -1.91
C PRO A 230 -15.14 0.22 -0.89
N PHE A 231 -13.96 0.64 -0.42
CA PHE A 231 -13.23 -0.07 0.64
C PHE A 231 -14.00 -0.04 1.97
N ARG A 232 -14.59 1.10 2.32
CA ARG A 232 -15.40 1.24 3.54
C ARG A 232 -16.62 0.30 3.52
N ASP A 233 -17.21 0.09 2.34
CA ASP A 233 -18.23 -0.93 2.13
C ASP A 233 -17.66 -2.33 2.36
N ALA A 234 -16.52 -2.64 1.77
CA ALA A 234 -15.87 -3.95 1.85
C ALA A 234 -15.53 -4.38 3.29
N VAL A 235 -15.00 -3.47 4.12
CA VAL A 235 -14.66 -3.76 5.54
C VAL A 235 -15.81 -3.48 6.52
N GLY A 236 -16.96 -3.00 6.04
CA GLY A 236 -18.12 -2.69 6.88
C GLY A 236 -17.90 -1.50 7.83
N SER A 237 -16.95 -0.58 7.53
CA SER A 237 -16.67 0.59 8.35
C SER A 237 -17.48 1.83 7.97
N ALA A 238 -18.14 1.83 6.81
CA ALA A 238 -18.94 2.96 6.34
C ALA A 238 -20.08 3.33 7.31
N ALA A 239 -20.77 2.34 7.86
CA ALA A 239 -21.86 2.57 8.83
C ALA A 239 -21.34 3.12 10.17
N ASN A 240 -20.14 2.71 10.59
CA ASN A 240 -19.54 3.11 11.86
C ASN A 240 -19.01 4.55 11.83
N LEU A 241 -18.36 4.97 10.74
CA LEU A 241 -17.86 6.33 10.58
C LEU A 241 -18.97 7.38 10.46
N GLY A 242 -20.18 6.98 9.99
CA GLY A 242 -21.34 7.85 9.84
C GLY A 242 -21.02 9.12 9.04
N LYS A 243 -21.19 10.32 9.63
CA LYS A 243 -20.83 11.62 9.07
C LYS A 243 -19.40 12.08 9.41
N GLY A 244 -18.63 11.27 10.14
CA GLY A 244 -17.24 11.58 10.50
C GLY A 244 -16.33 11.60 9.27
N ASN A 245 -15.16 12.21 9.43
CA ASN A 245 -14.11 12.23 8.42
C ASN A 245 -12.77 11.88 9.07
N LYS A 246 -11.72 11.78 8.27
CA LYS A 246 -10.36 11.44 8.70
C LYS A 246 -9.34 12.56 8.42
N TYR A 247 -9.83 13.81 8.24
CA TYR A 247 -8.98 14.95 7.86
C TYR A 247 -8.01 15.40 8.96
N THR A 248 -8.23 14.99 10.20
CA THR A 248 -7.36 15.36 11.32
C THR A 248 -6.04 14.56 11.37
N TYR A 249 -5.93 13.49 10.56
CA TYR A 249 -4.72 12.66 10.51
C TYR A 249 -4.35 12.13 9.13
N GLN A 250 -5.24 12.12 8.14
CA GLN A 250 -4.88 11.83 6.75
C GLN A 250 -4.57 13.14 6.02
N MET A 251 -3.57 13.13 5.13
CA MET A 251 -3.08 14.33 4.46
C MET A 251 -4.14 14.97 3.55
N ASP A 252 -4.08 16.29 3.43
CA ASP A 252 -4.91 17.04 2.50
C ASP A 252 -4.53 16.70 1.05
N PRO A 253 -5.51 16.35 0.17
CA PRO A 253 -5.26 16.09 -1.25
C PRO A 253 -4.58 17.23 -2.01
N ALA A 254 -4.62 18.46 -1.52
CA ALA A 254 -3.96 19.60 -2.12
C ALA A 254 -2.46 19.69 -1.84
N ASN A 255 -1.93 18.89 -0.88
CA ASN A 255 -0.56 19.00 -0.41
C ASN A 255 0.35 17.98 -1.10
N THR A 256 1.53 18.40 -1.49
CA THR A 256 2.56 17.53 -2.09
C THR A 256 3.88 17.55 -1.30
N ASN A 257 4.28 18.70 -0.73
CA ASN A 257 5.52 18.80 0.05
C ASN A 257 5.41 18.10 1.41
N GLU A 258 4.21 18.05 1.98
CA GLU A 258 3.90 17.32 3.20
C GLU A 258 4.25 15.83 3.06
N ALA A 259 3.89 15.21 1.93
CA ALA A 259 4.22 13.81 1.67
C ALA A 259 5.73 13.50 1.74
N LEU A 260 6.59 14.41 1.26
CA LEU A 260 8.03 14.22 1.37
C LEU A 260 8.53 14.30 2.81
N ARG A 261 7.90 15.15 3.64
CA ARG A 261 8.24 15.24 5.07
C ARG A 261 7.81 14.00 5.83
N GLU A 262 6.59 13.51 5.58
CA GLU A 262 6.07 12.26 6.17
C GLU A 262 6.96 11.06 5.82
N VAL A 263 7.30 10.92 4.53
CA VAL A 263 8.20 9.84 4.08
C VAL A 263 9.59 9.95 4.73
N ALA A 264 10.14 11.16 4.85
CA ALA A 264 11.44 11.36 5.49
C ALA A 264 11.43 10.94 6.96
N LEU A 265 10.37 11.27 7.70
CA LEU A 265 10.19 10.90 9.10
C LEU A 265 10.03 9.38 9.24
N ASP A 266 9.14 8.75 8.48
CA ASP A 266 8.92 7.30 8.55
C ASP A 266 10.21 6.51 8.20
N LEU A 267 10.98 6.95 7.20
CA LEU A 267 12.27 6.33 6.86
C LEU A 267 13.30 6.51 8.00
N GLN A 268 13.34 7.68 8.62
CA GLN A 268 14.21 7.93 9.78
C GLN A 268 13.81 7.10 10.99
N GLU A 269 12.54 6.83 11.18
CA GLU A 269 11.95 5.99 12.21
C GLU A 269 12.16 4.49 11.97
N GLY A 270 12.64 4.08 10.80
CA GLY A 270 13.00 2.70 10.48
C GLY A 270 12.01 1.94 9.59
N ALA A 271 11.23 2.64 8.77
CA ALA A 271 10.47 1.99 7.70
C ALA A 271 11.39 1.34 6.67
N ASP A 272 11.14 0.07 6.33
CA ASP A 272 11.86 -0.65 5.28
C ASP A 272 11.32 -0.29 3.87
N MET A 273 10.05 0.05 3.81
CA MET A 273 9.29 0.34 2.60
C MET A 273 8.28 1.45 2.90
N ILE A 274 7.96 2.24 1.89
CA ILE A 274 6.94 3.29 2.02
C ILE A 274 5.81 3.08 1.01
N MET A 275 4.61 3.54 1.33
CA MET A 275 3.44 3.46 0.48
C MET A 275 2.79 4.81 0.23
N VAL A 276 2.46 5.06 -1.04
CA VAL A 276 1.61 6.16 -1.47
C VAL A 276 0.19 5.63 -1.70
N LYS A 277 -0.81 6.28 -1.11
CA LYS A 277 -2.22 5.89 -1.20
C LYS A 277 -3.13 7.13 -1.27
N PRO A 278 -3.99 7.24 -2.29
CA PRO A 278 -4.24 6.38 -3.47
C PRO A 278 -3.12 6.34 -4.51
N GLY A 279 -3.36 5.62 -5.62
CA GLY A 279 -2.40 5.41 -6.70
C GLY A 279 -2.50 6.41 -7.85
N LEU A 280 -3.41 6.18 -8.82
CA LEU A 280 -3.48 6.96 -10.06
C LEU A 280 -3.59 8.47 -9.88
N PRO A 281 -4.39 9.01 -8.92
CA PRO A 281 -4.48 10.46 -8.71
C PRO A 281 -3.22 11.09 -8.10
N TYR A 282 -2.24 10.27 -7.64
CA TYR A 282 -1.06 10.70 -6.89
C TYR A 282 0.26 10.21 -7.51
N LEU A 283 0.30 10.00 -8.83
CA LEU A 283 1.52 9.59 -9.56
C LEU A 283 2.65 10.62 -9.47
N ASP A 284 2.33 11.89 -9.32
CA ASP A 284 3.26 12.98 -9.05
C ASP A 284 3.96 12.78 -7.69
N ILE A 285 3.22 12.36 -6.67
CA ILE A 285 3.76 12.05 -5.34
C ILE A 285 4.68 10.83 -5.42
N VAL A 286 4.23 9.75 -6.10
CA VAL A 286 5.05 8.54 -6.33
C VAL A 286 6.38 8.90 -6.97
N ARG A 287 6.35 9.74 -8.04
CA ARG A 287 7.56 10.17 -8.74
C ARG A 287 8.48 10.99 -7.84
N ARG A 288 7.93 11.98 -7.13
CA ARG A 288 8.71 12.83 -6.22
C ARG A 288 9.36 12.05 -5.09
N VAL A 289 8.60 11.15 -4.44
CA VAL A 289 9.11 10.30 -3.37
C VAL A 289 10.25 9.40 -3.88
N LYS A 290 10.06 8.76 -5.05
CA LYS A 290 11.07 7.89 -5.63
C LYS A 290 12.33 8.64 -6.02
N ASP A 291 12.20 9.84 -6.57
CA ASP A 291 13.35 10.67 -6.95
C ASP A 291 14.13 11.20 -5.74
N GLU A 292 13.42 11.60 -4.67
CA GLU A 292 14.03 12.19 -3.48
C GLU A 292 14.75 11.14 -2.62
N PHE A 293 14.11 9.99 -2.36
CA PHE A 293 14.60 9.04 -1.37
C PHE A 293 15.22 7.78 -1.97
N GLY A 294 14.86 7.38 -3.20
CA GLY A 294 15.32 6.13 -3.78
C GLY A 294 14.85 4.87 -3.02
N ALA A 295 14.08 5.02 -1.95
CA ALA A 295 13.60 3.94 -1.11
C ALA A 295 12.63 3.00 -1.85
N PRO A 296 12.45 1.74 -1.37
CA PRO A 296 11.39 0.87 -1.89
C PRO A 296 10.03 1.53 -1.74
N THR A 297 9.40 1.87 -2.88
CA THR A 297 8.17 2.66 -2.95
C THR A 297 7.03 1.80 -3.45
N PHE A 298 5.97 1.69 -2.65
CA PHE A 298 4.77 0.93 -2.97
C PHE A 298 3.60 1.88 -3.22
N VAL A 299 2.62 1.39 -3.96
CA VAL A 299 1.43 2.17 -4.30
C VAL A 299 0.19 1.32 -4.11
N TYR A 300 -0.83 1.86 -3.46
CA TYR A 300 -2.13 1.22 -3.40
C TYR A 300 -3.07 1.81 -4.46
N GLN A 301 -3.34 1.04 -5.51
CA GLN A 301 -4.46 1.30 -6.41
C GLN A 301 -5.75 0.95 -5.69
N VAL A 302 -6.40 1.96 -5.12
CA VAL A 302 -7.48 1.78 -4.15
C VAL A 302 -8.81 1.39 -4.78
N SER A 303 -9.75 1.04 -3.93
CA SER A 303 -11.09 0.52 -4.29
C SER A 303 -11.89 1.43 -5.22
N GLY A 304 -11.80 2.75 -5.06
CA GLY A 304 -12.47 3.71 -5.95
C GLY A 304 -11.85 3.76 -7.33
N GLU A 305 -10.52 3.60 -7.45
CA GLU A 305 -9.83 3.49 -8.74
C GLU A 305 -10.23 2.19 -9.45
N TYR A 306 -10.28 1.08 -8.70
CA TYR A 306 -10.79 -0.20 -9.21
C TYR A 306 -12.23 -0.08 -9.70
N ALA A 307 -13.13 0.48 -8.88
CA ALA A 307 -14.55 0.63 -9.22
C ALA A 307 -14.76 1.53 -10.46
N MET A 308 -14.00 2.62 -10.57
CA MET A 308 -14.03 3.55 -11.70
C MET A 308 -13.63 2.86 -13.00
N LEU A 309 -12.51 2.14 -13.03
CA LEU A 309 -12.06 1.39 -14.20
C LEU A 309 -13.06 0.27 -14.56
N THR A 310 -13.48 -0.51 -13.58
CA THR A 310 -14.46 -1.60 -13.77
C THR A 310 -15.78 -1.08 -14.33
N ALA A 311 -16.26 0.08 -13.86
CA ALA A 311 -17.48 0.70 -14.38
C ALA A 311 -17.34 1.12 -15.85
N ALA A 312 -16.23 1.76 -16.23
CA ALA A 312 -15.97 2.16 -17.61
C ALA A 312 -15.84 0.94 -18.55
N ILE A 313 -15.16 -0.12 -18.08
CA ILE A 313 -15.01 -1.38 -18.83
C ILE A 313 -16.37 -2.06 -19.02
N LYS A 314 -17.18 -2.19 -17.97
CA LYS A 314 -18.52 -2.81 -18.06
C LYS A 314 -19.49 -2.08 -19.01
N ASN A 315 -19.32 -0.77 -19.17
CA ASN A 315 -20.08 0.02 -20.13
C ASN A 315 -19.52 -0.06 -21.56
N GLY A 316 -18.42 -0.80 -21.78
CA GLY A 316 -17.80 -0.94 -23.11
C GLY A 316 -17.06 0.31 -23.58
N TRP A 317 -16.74 1.25 -22.69
CA TRP A 317 -16.02 2.48 -23.04
C TRP A 317 -14.51 2.28 -23.11
N LEU A 318 -13.99 1.31 -22.38
CA LEU A 318 -12.58 0.94 -22.36
C LEU A 318 -12.41 -0.57 -22.58
N ASP A 319 -11.34 -0.95 -23.29
CA ASP A 319 -10.89 -2.34 -23.34
C ASP A 319 -10.30 -2.76 -22.01
N GLU A 320 -10.75 -3.88 -21.47
CA GLU A 320 -10.41 -4.33 -20.11
C GLU A 320 -8.90 -4.54 -19.94
N ARG A 321 -8.32 -5.39 -20.80
CA ARG A 321 -6.88 -5.74 -20.69
C ARG A 321 -6.01 -4.52 -20.93
N ALA A 322 -6.31 -3.74 -21.94
CA ALA A 322 -5.51 -2.57 -22.29
C ALA A 322 -5.55 -1.50 -21.18
N ALA A 323 -6.74 -1.15 -20.70
CA ALA A 323 -6.91 -0.11 -19.69
C ALA A 323 -6.28 -0.48 -18.34
N ILE A 324 -6.46 -1.73 -17.89
CA ILE A 324 -5.89 -2.19 -16.63
C ILE A 324 -4.37 -2.24 -16.71
N LEU A 325 -3.79 -2.83 -17.77
CA LEU A 325 -2.35 -2.91 -17.94
C LEU A 325 -1.71 -1.52 -18.09
N GLU A 326 -2.36 -0.58 -18.78
CA GLU A 326 -1.88 0.80 -18.91
C GLU A 326 -1.91 1.54 -17.55
N ALA A 327 -2.98 1.39 -16.77
CA ALA A 327 -3.08 1.95 -15.43
C ALA A 327 -1.96 1.44 -14.51
N LEU A 328 -1.73 0.13 -14.47
CA LEU A 328 -0.66 -0.49 -13.67
C LEU A 328 0.74 -0.08 -14.18
N MET A 329 0.92 -0.02 -15.50
CA MET A 329 2.16 0.47 -16.11
C MET A 329 2.42 1.94 -15.76
N SER A 330 1.40 2.78 -15.69
CA SER A 330 1.57 4.19 -15.32
C SER A 330 2.05 4.35 -13.87
N ILE A 331 1.54 3.53 -12.95
CA ILE A 331 2.00 3.47 -11.56
C ILE A 331 3.46 2.97 -11.51
N ARG A 332 3.79 1.91 -12.23
CA ARG A 332 5.16 1.38 -12.30
C ARG A 332 6.14 2.41 -12.88
N ARG A 333 5.76 3.09 -13.97
CA ARG A 333 6.54 4.14 -14.63
C ARG A 333 6.75 5.35 -13.71
N ALA A 334 5.80 5.68 -12.85
CA ALA A 334 5.97 6.73 -11.85
C ALA A 334 7.02 6.39 -10.79
N GLY A 335 7.44 5.12 -10.66
CA GLY A 335 8.51 4.70 -9.76
C GLY A 335 8.13 3.67 -8.71
N ALA A 336 6.91 3.16 -8.74
CA ALA A 336 6.48 2.12 -7.80
C ALA A 336 7.28 0.81 -8.01
N ASP A 337 7.81 0.24 -6.93
CA ASP A 337 8.45 -1.08 -6.92
C ASP A 337 7.40 -2.19 -6.79
N GLY A 338 6.36 -1.96 -5.99
CA GLY A 338 5.22 -2.84 -5.81
C GLY A 338 3.88 -2.11 -5.88
N ILE A 339 2.85 -2.82 -6.33
CA ILE A 339 1.50 -2.28 -6.51
C ILE A 339 0.49 -3.19 -5.80
N LEU A 340 -0.16 -2.65 -4.78
CA LEU A 340 -1.32 -3.26 -4.15
C LEU A 340 -2.53 -3.00 -5.05
N THR A 341 -3.10 -4.04 -5.64
CA THR A 341 -4.19 -3.89 -6.62
C THR A 341 -5.12 -5.08 -6.66
N TYR A 342 -6.41 -4.82 -6.78
CA TYR A 342 -7.43 -5.85 -6.97
C TYR A 342 -7.36 -6.50 -8.36
N PHE A 343 -6.68 -5.89 -9.33
CA PHE A 343 -6.44 -6.45 -10.66
C PHE A 343 -5.23 -7.40 -10.72
N ALA A 344 -4.54 -7.66 -9.61
CA ALA A 344 -3.29 -8.42 -9.62
C ALA A 344 -3.41 -9.79 -10.30
N LYS A 345 -4.47 -10.56 -10.03
CA LYS A 345 -4.67 -11.89 -10.61
C LYS A 345 -4.87 -11.84 -12.13
N ASP A 346 -5.68 -10.91 -12.60
CA ASP A 346 -5.98 -10.78 -14.04
C ASP A 346 -4.76 -10.25 -14.79
N ALA A 347 -4.10 -9.22 -14.26
CA ALA A 347 -2.86 -8.71 -14.82
C ALA A 347 -1.76 -9.78 -14.88
N ALA A 348 -1.58 -10.59 -13.82
CA ALA A 348 -0.59 -11.66 -13.82
C ALA A 348 -0.89 -12.75 -14.87
N ARG A 349 -2.18 -13.12 -15.07
CA ARG A 349 -2.59 -14.04 -16.14
C ARG A 349 -2.24 -13.50 -17.51
N TRP A 350 -2.55 -12.23 -17.78
CA TRP A 350 -2.29 -11.59 -19.08
C TRP A 350 -0.80 -11.38 -19.38
N LEU A 351 0.03 -11.25 -18.36
CA LEU A 351 1.48 -11.11 -18.50
C LEU A 351 2.19 -12.45 -18.73
N LYS A 352 1.55 -13.57 -18.35
CA LYS A 352 2.05 -14.95 -18.67
C LYS A 352 1.74 -15.36 -20.09
N SER A 353 0.69 -14.82 -20.73
CA SER A 353 0.25 -15.08 -22.11
C SER A 353 0.96 -14.17 -23.11
#